data_793dd4f4072142789e65ef61e3f19b07
#
_entry.id   793dd4f4072142789e65ef61e3f19b07
#
_cell.length_a   1.000
_cell.length_b   1.000
_cell.length_c   1.000
_cell.angle_alpha   90.00
_cell.angle_beta   90.00
_cell.angle_gamma   90.00
#
_symmetry.space_group_name_H-M   'P 1'
#
loop_
_entity.id
_entity.type
_entity.pdbx_description
1 polymer ?
#
loop_
_entity_poly.entity_id
_entity_poly.type
_entity_poly.pdbx_seq_one_letter_code
_entity_poly.pdbx_strand_id
1 'polypeptide(L)'
;MMDKELLEAALAARERAYAPYSKFLVGAAVRAESGKIYTGCNIENASYGLTVCAERNALFNAVGAGERKFTALCVVGDTEEPISPCGACRQVMAEFKVPCIILANLKGDVKEYTLEELLPYGFTL
;
A
#
# COMPACT_ATOMS: atom_id res chain seq x y z
N MET A 1 -4.20 -7.76 15.67
CA MET A 1 -2.82 -7.44 16.11
C MET A 1 -2.06 -6.83 14.95
N MET A 2 -1.42 -5.69 15.15
CA MET A 2 -0.70 -5.01 14.10
C MET A 2 0.62 -5.71 13.76
N ASP A 3 0.96 -5.78 12.48
CA ASP A 3 2.23 -6.32 11.99
C ASP A 3 3.29 -5.21 12.01
N LYS A 4 4.07 -5.16 13.09
CA LYS A 4 5.09 -4.11 13.27
C LYS A 4 6.18 -4.18 12.21
N GLU A 5 6.57 -5.37 11.82
CA GLU A 5 7.59 -5.56 10.79
C GLU A 5 7.11 -5.00 9.45
N LEU A 6 5.84 -5.20 9.14
CA LEU A 6 5.24 -4.68 7.91
C LEU A 6 5.21 -3.15 7.92
N LEU A 7 4.84 -2.56 9.05
CA LEU A 7 4.84 -1.10 9.19
C LEU A 7 6.26 -0.53 9.04
N GLU A 8 7.25 -1.15 9.66
CA GLU A 8 8.65 -0.71 9.53
C GLU A 8 9.13 -0.79 8.10
N ALA A 9 8.75 -1.84 7.38
CA ALA A 9 9.10 -1.98 5.97
C ALA A 9 8.46 -0.87 5.12
N ALA A 10 7.21 -0.53 5.40
CA ALA A 10 6.52 0.56 4.70
C ALA A 10 7.18 1.90 4.98
N LEU A 11 7.56 2.16 6.24
CA LEU A 11 8.25 3.39 6.61
C LEU A 11 9.60 3.51 5.90
N ALA A 12 10.35 2.42 5.82
CA ALA A 12 11.64 2.41 5.11
C ALA A 12 11.45 2.66 3.62
N ALA A 13 10.45 2.04 3.01
CA ALA A 13 10.16 2.23 1.59
C ALA A 13 9.80 3.67 1.26
N ARG A 14 9.10 4.35 2.17
CA ARG A 14 8.70 5.75 2.00
C ARG A 14 9.90 6.66 1.70
N GLU A 15 11.06 6.37 2.31
CA GLU A 15 12.25 7.19 2.15
C GLU A 15 12.82 7.13 0.72
N ARG A 16 12.39 6.17 -0.08
CA ARG A 16 12.84 6.01 -1.46
C ARG A 16 11.81 6.53 -2.48
N ALA A 17 10.72 7.14 -2.02
CA ALA A 17 9.68 7.65 -2.91
C ALA A 17 10.24 8.70 -3.87
N TYR A 18 9.74 8.68 -5.11
CA TYR A 18 10.07 9.68 -6.10
C TYR A 18 8.87 10.61 -6.28
N ALA A 19 8.89 11.74 -5.58
CA ALA A 19 7.77 12.68 -5.53
C ALA A 19 8.22 14.13 -5.78
N PRO A 20 8.83 14.41 -6.95
CA PRO A 20 9.37 15.74 -7.22
C PRO A 20 8.30 16.81 -7.41
N TYR A 21 7.07 16.41 -7.74
CA TYR A 21 5.98 17.36 -8.02
C TYR A 21 5.17 17.64 -6.76
N SER A 22 4.65 16.62 -6.09
CA SER A 22 3.81 16.80 -4.91
C SER A 22 4.62 17.00 -3.62
N LYS A 23 5.84 16.50 -3.57
CA LYS A 23 6.66 16.43 -2.35
C LYS A 23 6.02 15.55 -1.28
N PHE A 24 5.01 14.76 -1.63
CA PHE A 24 4.28 13.91 -0.70
C PHE A 24 4.74 12.46 -0.86
N LEU A 25 5.54 11.99 0.10
CA LEU A 25 6.15 10.67 0.07
C LEU A 25 5.23 9.65 0.74
N VAL A 26 5.01 8.52 0.07
CA VAL A 26 4.21 7.41 0.58
C VAL A 26 5.01 6.12 0.45
N GLY A 27 4.93 5.29 1.48
CA GLY A 27 5.53 3.96 1.45
C GLY A 27 4.48 2.90 1.71
N ALA A 28 4.70 1.73 1.14
CA ALA A 28 3.81 0.59 1.35
C ALA A 28 4.60 -0.70 1.43
N ALA A 29 4.03 -1.69 2.10
CA ALA A 29 4.61 -3.01 2.20
C ALA A 29 3.47 -4.03 2.21
N VAL A 30 3.68 -5.15 1.53
CA VAL A 30 2.70 -6.23 1.50
C VAL A 30 3.37 -7.51 1.96
N ARG A 31 2.67 -8.27 2.81
CA ARG A 31 3.15 -9.58 3.27
C ARG A 31 2.44 -10.64 2.44
N ALA A 32 3.22 -11.47 1.77
CA ALA A 32 2.70 -12.60 1.02
C ALA A 32 2.44 -13.78 1.95
N GLU A 33 1.64 -14.72 1.50
CA GLU A 33 1.35 -15.95 2.25
C GLU A 33 2.63 -16.74 2.52
N SER A 34 3.63 -16.60 1.65
CA SER A 34 4.96 -17.21 1.84
C SER A 34 5.70 -16.67 3.07
N GLY A 35 5.24 -15.56 3.64
CA GLY A 35 5.89 -14.86 4.73
C GLY A 35 6.82 -13.74 4.29
N LYS A 36 7.13 -13.66 3.01
CA LYS A 36 8.02 -12.60 2.50
C LYS A 36 7.29 -11.25 2.44
N ILE A 37 8.05 -10.19 2.65
CA ILE A 37 7.55 -8.81 2.54
C ILE A 37 8.10 -8.19 1.28
N TYR A 38 7.22 -7.52 0.53
CA TYR A 38 7.56 -6.75 -0.66
C TYR A 38 7.16 -5.31 -0.43
N THR A 39 7.97 -4.37 -0.91
CA THR A 39 7.73 -2.95 -0.64
C THR A 39 7.54 -2.16 -1.91
N GLY A 40 6.96 -0.98 -1.75
CA GLY A 40 6.81 -0.01 -2.82
C GLY A 40 6.74 1.38 -2.25
N CYS A 41 6.99 2.35 -3.10
CA CYS A 41 6.85 3.76 -2.78
C CYS A 41 6.15 4.43 -3.97
N ASN A 42 5.61 5.64 -3.76
CA ASN A 42 5.00 6.35 -4.88
C ASN A 42 6.08 6.86 -5.82
N ILE A 43 5.78 6.75 -7.12
CA ILE A 43 6.68 7.17 -8.18
C ILE A 43 5.89 8.05 -9.12
N GLU A 44 6.24 9.34 -9.11
CA GLU A 44 5.54 10.35 -9.90
C GLU A 44 6.12 10.48 -11.30
N ASN A 45 5.33 11.07 -12.17
CA ASN A 45 5.71 11.30 -13.56
C ASN A 45 5.17 12.66 -13.98
N ALA A 46 5.90 13.37 -14.84
CA ALA A 46 5.43 14.62 -15.43
C ALA A 46 4.11 14.42 -16.17
N SER A 47 3.90 13.23 -16.73
CA SER A 47 2.58 12.82 -17.22
C SER A 47 1.83 12.24 -16.04
N TYR A 48 1.00 13.03 -15.40
CA TYR A 48 0.36 12.68 -14.12
C TYR A 48 -0.37 11.34 -14.15
N GLY A 49 -0.97 10.98 -15.26
CA GLY A 49 -1.67 9.70 -15.39
C GLY A 49 -0.75 8.48 -15.29
N LEU A 50 0.55 8.66 -15.40
CA LEU A 50 1.52 7.56 -15.29
C LEU A 50 2.07 7.40 -13.88
N THR A 51 1.72 8.30 -12.95
CA THR A 51 2.11 8.18 -11.54
C THR A 51 1.52 6.91 -10.95
N VAL A 52 2.33 6.17 -10.20
CA VAL A 52 1.88 4.94 -9.54
C VAL A 52 2.06 5.08 -8.04
N CYS A 53 0.98 4.79 -7.32
CA CYS A 53 0.96 4.86 -5.85
C CYS A 53 1.81 3.75 -5.24
N ALA A 54 2.25 3.99 -3.99
CA ALA A 54 3.08 3.05 -3.25
C ALA A 54 2.44 1.66 -3.12
N GLU A 55 1.15 1.60 -2.85
CA GLU A 55 0.44 0.35 -2.63
C GLU A 55 0.47 -0.53 -3.88
N ARG A 56 0.24 0.06 -5.06
CA ARG A 56 0.28 -0.68 -6.32
C ARG A 56 1.70 -1.16 -6.62
N ASN A 57 2.70 -0.32 -6.36
CA ASN A 57 4.09 -0.73 -6.58
C ASN A 57 4.48 -1.89 -5.68
N ALA A 58 4.04 -1.91 -4.43
CA ALA A 58 4.30 -3.02 -3.52
C ALA A 58 3.66 -4.31 -4.03
N LEU A 59 2.38 -4.26 -4.41
CA LEU A 59 1.67 -5.43 -4.93
C LEU A 59 2.27 -5.92 -6.25
N PHE A 60 2.60 -5.01 -7.16
CA PHE A 60 3.18 -5.38 -8.45
C PHE A 60 4.55 -6.03 -8.26
N ASN A 61 5.37 -5.54 -7.33
CA ASN A 61 6.64 -6.18 -7.00
C ASN A 61 6.44 -7.61 -6.51
N ALA A 62 5.48 -7.82 -5.63
CA ALA A 62 5.18 -9.14 -5.10
C ALA A 62 4.66 -10.08 -6.20
N VAL A 63 3.73 -9.61 -7.02
CA VAL A 63 3.16 -10.39 -8.11
C VAL A 63 4.24 -10.74 -9.13
N GLY A 64 5.11 -9.77 -9.45
CA GLY A 64 6.23 -9.99 -10.36
C GLY A 64 7.23 -11.01 -9.84
N ALA A 65 7.33 -11.18 -8.52
CA ALA A 65 8.18 -12.18 -7.89
C ALA A 65 7.51 -13.56 -7.78
N GLY A 66 6.26 -13.69 -8.25
CA GLY A 66 5.56 -14.97 -8.26
C GLY A 66 4.51 -15.15 -7.16
N GLU A 67 4.36 -14.17 -6.28
CA GLU A 67 3.35 -14.26 -5.22
C GLU A 67 1.95 -14.01 -5.78
N ARG A 68 0.96 -14.70 -5.22
CA ARG A 68 -0.44 -14.57 -5.66
C ARG A 68 -1.41 -14.42 -4.49
N LYS A 69 -1.00 -14.80 -3.28
CA LYS A 69 -1.83 -14.73 -2.08
C LYS A 69 -1.14 -13.88 -1.03
N PHE A 70 -1.92 -13.05 -0.35
CA PHE A 70 -1.38 -12.06 0.59
C PHE A 70 -2.14 -12.10 1.90
N THR A 71 -1.49 -11.70 2.99
CA THR A 71 -2.09 -11.68 4.32
C THR A 71 -2.39 -10.27 4.80
N ALA A 72 -1.57 -9.28 4.42
CA ALA A 72 -1.79 -7.89 4.84
C ALA A 72 -1.01 -6.93 3.95
N LEU A 73 -1.52 -5.71 3.85
CA LEU A 73 -0.83 -4.61 3.19
C LEU A 73 -0.84 -3.41 4.13
N CYS A 74 0.30 -2.74 4.28
CA CYS A 74 0.42 -1.53 5.08
C CYS A 74 0.83 -0.37 4.18
N VAL A 75 0.18 0.79 4.37
CA VAL A 75 0.55 2.02 3.66
C VAL A 75 0.71 3.15 4.68
N VAL A 76 1.74 3.98 4.50
CA VAL A 76 2.06 5.06 5.42
C VAL A 76 2.39 6.35 4.66
N GLY A 77 1.88 7.46 5.17
CA GLY A 77 2.17 8.79 4.65
C GLY A 77 2.13 9.82 5.77
N ASP A 78 2.61 11.01 5.47
CA ASP A 78 2.63 12.12 6.45
C ASP A 78 1.29 12.84 6.41
N THR A 79 0.31 12.26 7.09
CA THR A 79 -1.07 12.77 7.13
C THR A 79 -1.53 12.93 8.56
N GLU A 80 -2.53 13.80 8.78
CA GLU A 80 -3.10 14.04 10.10
C GLU A 80 -3.74 12.79 10.67
N GLU A 81 -4.61 12.15 9.88
CA GLU A 81 -5.19 10.84 10.16
C GLU A 81 -4.40 9.78 9.41
N PRO A 82 -4.51 8.48 9.75
CA PRO A 82 -3.92 7.44 8.92
C PRO A 82 -4.29 7.61 7.45
N ILE A 83 -3.31 7.45 6.57
CA ILE A 83 -3.50 7.72 5.14
C ILE A 83 -4.60 6.82 4.55
N SER A 84 -5.40 7.40 3.65
CA SER A 84 -6.46 6.66 2.96
C SER A 84 -5.99 6.31 1.54
N PRO A 85 -6.08 5.05 1.12
CA PRO A 85 -5.68 4.66 -0.22
C PRO A 85 -6.66 5.18 -1.27
N CYS A 86 -6.15 5.54 -2.44
CA CYS A 86 -6.99 6.00 -3.55
C CYS A 86 -7.83 4.85 -4.12
N GLY A 87 -8.83 5.20 -4.94
CA GLY A 87 -9.72 4.20 -5.51
C GLY A 87 -9.03 3.17 -6.40
N ALA A 88 -8.04 3.61 -7.20
CA ALA A 88 -7.28 2.70 -8.05
C ALA A 88 -6.53 1.65 -7.22
N CYS A 89 -5.91 2.07 -6.10
CA CYS A 89 -5.23 1.15 -5.21
C CYS A 89 -6.20 0.16 -4.57
N ARG A 90 -7.38 0.63 -4.16
CA ARG A 90 -8.40 -0.25 -3.58
C ARG A 90 -8.85 -1.31 -4.58
N GLN A 91 -8.99 -0.94 -5.85
CA GLN A 91 -9.36 -1.89 -6.91
C GLN A 91 -8.27 -2.95 -7.11
N VAL A 92 -7.00 -2.54 -7.08
CA VAL A 92 -5.88 -3.51 -7.21
C VAL A 92 -5.82 -4.42 -5.99
N MET A 93 -6.03 -3.89 -4.79
CA MET A 93 -6.13 -4.71 -3.58
C MET A 93 -7.25 -5.73 -3.70
N ALA A 94 -8.37 -5.34 -4.30
CA ALA A 94 -9.53 -6.23 -4.49
C ALA A 94 -9.20 -7.36 -5.46
N GLU A 95 -8.45 -7.08 -6.53
CA GLU A 95 -8.04 -8.09 -7.49
C GLU A 95 -7.29 -9.23 -6.81
N PHE A 96 -6.39 -8.89 -5.89
CA PHE A 96 -5.56 -9.87 -5.20
C PHE A 96 -6.12 -10.27 -3.83
N LYS A 97 -7.34 -9.83 -3.51
CA LYS A 97 -8.09 -10.23 -2.30
C LYS A 97 -7.28 -10.05 -1.02
N VAL A 98 -6.60 -8.91 -0.90
CA VAL A 98 -5.80 -8.59 0.29
C VAL A 98 -6.75 -8.49 1.49
N PRO A 99 -6.63 -9.39 2.50
CA PRO A 99 -7.67 -9.48 3.54
C PRO A 99 -7.57 -8.39 4.61
N CYS A 100 -6.38 -7.86 4.86
CA CYS A 100 -6.16 -6.89 5.92
C CYS A 100 -5.35 -5.72 5.38
N ILE A 101 -5.89 -4.50 5.54
CA ILE A 101 -5.23 -3.30 5.06
C ILE A 101 -4.98 -2.39 6.26
N ILE A 102 -3.71 -2.08 6.49
CA ILE A 102 -3.23 -1.29 7.62
C ILE A 102 -2.89 0.10 7.12
N LEU A 103 -3.59 1.10 7.62
CA LEU A 103 -3.38 2.50 7.25
C LEU A 103 -2.67 3.20 8.39
N ALA A 104 -1.60 3.94 8.07
CA ALA A 104 -0.77 4.56 9.10
C ALA A 104 -0.34 5.97 8.72
N ASN A 105 0.11 6.74 9.71
CA ASN A 105 0.76 8.03 9.48
C ASN A 105 2.10 8.06 10.21
N LEU A 106 2.79 9.18 10.14
CA LEU A 106 4.11 9.31 10.80
C LEU A 106 4.00 9.58 12.30
N LYS A 107 2.80 9.85 12.80
CA LYS A 107 2.57 10.11 14.23
C LYS A 107 2.38 8.84 15.04
N GLY A 108 2.32 7.69 14.36
CA GLY A 108 2.08 6.42 15.02
C GLY A 108 0.61 6.03 15.08
N ASP A 109 -0.28 6.80 14.46
CA ASP A 109 -1.70 6.43 14.37
C ASP A 109 -1.87 5.34 13.33
N VAL A 110 -2.65 4.31 13.67
CA VAL A 110 -2.86 3.14 12.82
C VAL A 110 -4.32 2.76 12.84
N LYS A 111 -4.86 2.41 11.68
CA LYS A 111 -6.20 1.83 11.53
C LYS A 111 -6.12 0.60 10.66
N GLU A 112 -6.89 -0.42 11.01
CA GLU A 112 -6.97 -1.64 10.21
C GLU A 112 -8.35 -1.79 9.62
N TYR A 113 -8.41 -2.17 8.35
CA TYR A 113 -9.66 -2.35 7.63
C TYR A 113 -9.64 -3.66 6.85
N THR A 114 -10.82 -4.21 6.63
CA THR A 114 -10.99 -5.27 5.64
C THR A 114 -11.13 -4.61 4.26
N LEU A 115 -10.90 -5.41 3.23
CA LEU A 115 -11.09 -4.93 1.87
C LEU A 115 -12.54 -4.47 1.64
N GLU A 116 -13.52 -5.23 2.17
CA GLU A 116 -14.93 -4.88 2.01
C GLU A 116 -15.29 -3.53 2.62
N GLU A 117 -14.63 -3.17 3.71
CA GLU A 117 -14.84 -1.87 4.33
C GLU A 117 -14.31 -0.73 3.46
N LEU A 118 -13.20 -0.96 2.74
CA LEU A 118 -12.58 0.06 1.90
C LEU A 118 -13.15 0.09 0.48
N LEU A 119 -13.71 -1.02 0.01
CA LEU A 119 -14.28 -1.09 -1.33
C LEU A 119 -15.55 -1.96 -1.31
N PRO A 120 -16.63 -1.44 -0.69
CA PRO A 120 -17.88 -2.19 -0.64
C PRO A 120 -18.45 -2.41 -2.04
N TYR A 121 -18.95 -3.63 -2.27
CA TYR A 121 -19.54 -4.00 -3.55
C TYR A 121 -18.60 -3.72 -4.72
N GLY A 122 -17.32 -4.12 -4.59
CA GLY A 122 -16.30 -3.84 -5.58
C GLY A 122 -16.50 -4.60 -6.88
N PHE A 123 -15.89 -4.09 -7.96
CA PHE A 123 -15.99 -4.70 -9.28
C PHE A 123 -15.11 -5.96 -9.35
N THR A 124 -15.69 -7.06 -9.85
CA THR A 124 -14.95 -8.29 -10.18
C THR A 124 -15.47 -8.85 -11.49
N LEU A 125 -14.66 -9.68 -12.12
CA LEU A 125 -15.08 -10.42 -13.32
C LEU A 125 -15.47 -11.85 -12.98
#